data_9a9a0cfba0c58c3da3143ceeef4dd5b3
#
_entry.id   9a9a0cfba0c58c3da3143ceeef4dd5b3
#
_cell.length_a   1.000
_cell.length_b   1.000
_cell.length_c   1.000
_cell.angle_alpha   90.00
_cell.angle_beta   90.00
_cell.angle_gamma   90.00
#
_symmetry.space_group_name_H-M   'P 1'
#
loop_
_entity.id
_entity.type
_entity.pdbx_description
1 polymer ?
#
loop_
_entity_poly.entity_id
_entity_poly.type
_entity_poly.pdbx_seq_one_letter_code
_entity_poly.pdbx_strand_id
1 'polypeptide(L)'
;MPCLIRRLTTSGLHPVDYSASSLADAVQYEPQDGVYTVTNTYEVTKLLKFSAHLDRLEDSARREGITLVLDRATLRAALRSMILEASWGDSRFRVTVPKAMPDQLILSVEPFHPPPPEAYANGVRCITLPDSARTNAAAKTTGWMHNRTAWPLPEGIYEGLLLNHEGYVLEGSSSNFYAVLNGELRTAGEGVLPGIAQQIVFETAPAVISLRRDAIHKRELPQVSEAFITSSSRGIVPVVEIDGASIGTGVPGSITLALRERYAGWLATHLEEL
;
A
#
# COMPACT_ATOMS: atom_id res chain seq x y z
N MET A 1 12.16 -17.31 5.53
CA MET A 1 11.20 -18.22 6.20
C MET A 1 10.03 -18.40 5.25
N PRO A 2 9.36 -19.55 5.23
CA PRO A 2 8.29 -19.76 4.27
C PRO A 2 7.09 -18.87 4.55
N CYS A 3 6.38 -18.50 3.48
CA CYS A 3 5.08 -17.85 3.55
C CYS A 3 4.03 -18.93 3.91
N LEU A 4 3.17 -18.68 4.90
CA LEU A 4 2.07 -19.58 5.23
C LEU A 4 0.87 -19.23 4.33
N ILE A 5 0.43 -20.18 3.51
CA ILE A 5 -0.65 -19.97 2.55
C ILE A 5 -1.76 -20.99 2.79
N ARG A 6 -3.01 -20.50 2.82
CA ARG A 6 -4.22 -21.31 2.97
C ARG A 6 -5.30 -20.79 2.02
N ARG A 7 -6.22 -21.67 1.66
CA ARG A 7 -7.46 -21.31 0.98
C ARG A 7 -8.59 -21.30 2.00
N LEU A 8 -9.29 -20.18 2.13
CA LEU A 8 -10.49 -20.06 2.96
C LEU A 8 -11.73 -20.28 2.09
N THR A 9 -12.54 -21.27 2.46
CA THR A 9 -13.83 -21.60 1.84
C THR A 9 -14.94 -21.62 2.89
N THR A 10 -16.15 -21.89 2.50
CA THR A 10 -17.29 -22.09 3.42
C THR A 10 -17.10 -23.27 4.40
N SER A 11 -16.24 -24.22 4.07
CA SER A 11 -15.89 -25.36 4.94
C SER A 11 -14.66 -25.11 5.83
N GLY A 12 -14.04 -23.91 5.76
CA GLY A 12 -12.90 -23.51 6.59
C GLY A 12 -11.60 -23.34 5.82
N LEU A 13 -10.47 -23.39 6.54
CA LEU A 13 -9.12 -23.26 5.99
C LEU A 13 -8.60 -24.58 5.42
N HIS A 14 -8.12 -24.55 4.18
CA HIS A 14 -7.54 -25.69 3.49
C HIS A 14 -6.10 -25.40 3.06
N PRO A 15 -5.21 -26.41 3.02
CA PRO A 15 -3.89 -26.25 2.44
C PRO A 15 -3.98 -25.95 0.95
N VAL A 16 -2.93 -25.33 0.40
CA VAL A 16 -2.70 -25.20 -1.04
C VAL A 16 -1.65 -26.24 -1.47
N ASP A 17 -1.59 -26.54 -2.76
CA ASP A 17 -0.68 -27.53 -3.35
C ASP A 17 0.67 -26.95 -3.79
N TYR A 18 0.95 -25.72 -3.41
CA TYR A 18 2.19 -25.00 -3.68
C TYR A 18 2.76 -24.35 -2.42
N SER A 19 4.01 -23.92 -2.49
CA SER A 19 4.68 -23.16 -1.43
C SER A 19 5.38 -21.95 -2.00
N ALA A 20 5.55 -20.92 -1.18
CA ALA A 20 6.28 -19.71 -1.53
C ALA A 20 7.18 -19.27 -0.36
N SER A 21 8.28 -18.62 -0.70
CA SER A 21 9.24 -18.10 0.29
C SER A 21 8.83 -16.75 0.88
N SER A 22 7.94 -16.01 0.21
CA SER A 22 7.46 -14.69 0.62
C SER A 22 6.14 -14.34 -0.07
N LEU A 23 5.46 -13.25 0.35
CA LEU A 23 4.32 -12.70 -0.39
C LEU A 23 4.70 -12.24 -1.81
N ALA A 24 5.94 -11.81 -2.01
CA ALA A 24 6.41 -11.45 -3.36
C ALA A 24 6.55 -12.68 -4.25
N ASP A 25 7.13 -13.75 -3.73
CA ASP A 25 7.26 -15.04 -4.43
C ASP A 25 5.88 -15.68 -4.68
N ALA A 26 4.95 -15.54 -3.75
CA ALA A 26 3.58 -16.07 -3.89
C ALA A 26 2.79 -15.43 -5.04
N VAL A 27 3.21 -14.27 -5.58
CA VAL A 27 2.53 -13.61 -6.71
C VAL A 27 2.40 -14.53 -7.92
N GLN A 28 3.39 -15.37 -8.20
CA GLN A 28 3.37 -16.29 -9.34
C GLN A 28 2.21 -17.31 -9.32
N TYR A 29 1.69 -17.61 -8.12
CA TYR A 29 0.56 -18.53 -7.90
C TYR A 29 -0.78 -17.80 -7.72
N GLU A 30 -0.75 -16.48 -7.64
CA GLU A 30 -1.98 -15.69 -7.53
C GLU A 30 -2.67 -15.58 -8.89
N PRO A 31 -4.02 -15.53 -8.91
CA PRO A 31 -4.76 -15.39 -10.17
C PRO A 31 -4.41 -14.07 -10.87
N GLN A 32 -4.34 -14.07 -12.20
CA GLN A 32 -4.18 -12.86 -13.00
C GLN A 32 -5.40 -11.94 -12.88
N ASP A 33 -6.60 -12.54 -12.78
CA ASP A 33 -7.88 -11.89 -12.61
C ASP A 33 -8.37 -12.04 -11.17
N GLY A 34 -8.44 -10.93 -10.47
CA GLY A 34 -8.91 -10.88 -9.09
C GLY A 34 -8.62 -9.56 -8.42
N VAL A 35 -9.00 -9.46 -7.17
CA VAL A 35 -8.71 -8.30 -6.32
C VAL A 35 -8.05 -8.75 -5.02
N TYR A 36 -7.31 -7.84 -4.37
CA TYR A 36 -6.64 -8.18 -3.13
C TYR A 36 -6.55 -7.00 -2.17
N THR A 37 -6.30 -7.32 -0.92
CA THR A 37 -5.80 -6.34 0.06
C THR A 37 -4.55 -6.88 0.74
N VAL A 38 -3.66 -5.99 1.19
CA VAL A 38 -2.44 -6.33 1.91
C VAL A 38 -2.21 -5.31 3.01
N THR A 39 -1.86 -5.80 4.19
CA THR A 39 -1.49 -4.99 5.35
C THR A 39 -0.62 -5.82 6.30
N ASN A 40 -0.24 -5.27 7.44
CA ASN A 40 0.49 -5.98 8.49
C ASN A 40 -0.22 -5.84 9.83
N THR A 41 0.13 -6.71 10.75
CA THR A 41 -0.30 -6.61 12.14
C THR A 41 0.61 -5.70 12.96
N TYR A 42 0.10 -5.30 14.10
CA TYR A 42 0.78 -4.62 15.20
C TYR A 42 0.45 -5.39 16.48
N GLU A 43 1.41 -5.55 17.36
CA GLU A 43 1.19 -6.31 18.61
C GLU A 43 0.53 -7.68 18.35
N VAL A 44 1.02 -8.35 17.30
CA VAL A 44 0.59 -9.67 16.82
C VAL A 44 -0.79 -9.69 16.16
N THR A 45 -1.83 -9.15 16.80
CA THR A 45 -3.23 -9.31 16.34
C THR A 45 -3.97 -8.00 16.09
N LYS A 46 -3.35 -6.85 16.30
CA LYS A 46 -3.98 -5.56 16.01
C LYS A 46 -3.71 -5.12 14.57
N LEU A 47 -4.63 -4.39 13.99
CA LEU A 47 -4.61 -3.98 12.58
C LEU A 47 -4.96 -2.51 12.39
N LEU A 48 -4.33 -1.89 11.41
CA LEU A 48 -4.64 -0.53 10.98
C LEU A 48 -5.87 -0.53 10.08
N LYS A 49 -6.99 0.09 10.53
CA LYS A 49 -8.23 0.32 9.72
C LYS A 49 -8.63 -0.92 8.91
N PHE A 50 -8.65 -2.10 9.51
CA PHE A 50 -8.89 -3.33 8.76
C PHE A 50 -10.29 -3.37 8.15
N SER A 51 -11.27 -2.80 8.83
CA SER A 51 -12.61 -2.62 8.27
C SER A 51 -12.58 -1.84 6.94
N ALA A 52 -11.80 -0.77 6.85
CA ALA A 52 -11.63 0.00 5.61
C ALA A 52 -10.85 -0.77 4.53
N HIS A 53 -9.93 -1.67 4.91
CA HIS A 53 -9.30 -2.60 3.97
C HIS A 53 -10.33 -3.55 3.34
N LEU A 54 -11.27 -4.06 4.13
CA LEU A 54 -12.34 -4.95 3.65
C LEU A 54 -13.36 -4.19 2.80
N ASP A 55 -13.77 -2.97 3.20
CA ASP A 55 -14.64 -2.10 2.38
C ASP A 55 -14.04 -1.86 1.00
N ARG A 56 -12.73 -1.55 0.93
CA ARG A 56 -12.03 -1.35 -0.34
C ARG A 56 -11.88 -2.66 -1.14
N LEU A 57 -11.73 -3.80 -0.48
CA LEU A 57 -11.69 -5.10 -1.14
C LEU A 57 -13.03 -5.40 -1.84
N GLU A 58 -14.15 -5.19 -1.16
CA GLU A 58 -15.50 -5.35 -1.72
C GLU A 58 -15.77 -4.32 -2.83
N ASP A 59 -15.38 -3.05 -2.67
CA ASP A 59 -15.50 -2.04 -3.72
C ASP A 59 -14.66 -2.40 -4.95
N SER A 60 -13.44 -2.90 -4.76
CA SER A 60 -12.59 -3.38 -5.85
C SER A 60 -13.22 -4.57 -6.57
N ALA A 61 -13.77 -5.52 -5.83
CA ALA A 61 -14.51 -6.66 -6.41
C ALA A 61 -15.68 -6.19 -7.27
N ARG A 62 -16.52 -5.28 -6.76
CA ARG A 62 -17.64 -4.68 -7.47
C ARG A 62 -17.19 -3.99 -8.76
N ARG A 63 -16.09 -3.21 -8.72
CA ARG A 63 -15.53 -2.51 -9.90
C ARG A 63 -15.02 -3.47 -10.97
N GLU A 64 -14.53 -4.63 -10.57
CA GLU A 64 -14.04 -5.69 -11.47
C GLU A 64 -15.13 -6.69 -11.88
N GLY A 65 -16.39 -6.45 -11.50
CA GLY A 65 -17.52 -7.33 -11.83
C GLY A 65 -17.44 -8.68 -11.11
N ILE A 66 -16.83 -8.72 -9.90
CA ILE A 66 -16.74 -9.90 -9.06
C ILE A 66 -17.88 -9.85 -8.04
N THR A 67 -18.75 -10.86 -8.04
CA THR A 67 -19.79 -11.02 -7.02
C THR A 67 -19.14 -11.60 -5.75
N LEU A 68 -18.83 -10.74 -4.82
CA LEU A 68 -18.21 -11.11 -3.53
C LEU A 68 -19.22 -10.98 -2.40
N VAL A 69 -19.42 -12.06 -1.65
CA VAL A 69 -20.12 -12.05 -0.35
C VAL A 69 -19.09 -12.39 0.72
N LEU A 70 -18.58 -11.36 1.39
CA LEU A 70 -17.49 -11.51 2.35
C LEU A 70 -18.01 -11.74 3.77
N ASP A 71 -17.83 -12.95 4.31
CA ASP A 71 -17.99 -13.20 5.74
C ASP A 71 -16.76 -12.65 6.48
N ARG A 72 -16.88 -11.40 6.92
CA ARG A 72 -15.78 -10.67 7.58
C ARG A 72 -15.40 -11.29 8.92
N ALA A 73 -16.34 -11.91 9.62
CA ALA A 73 -16.07 -12.54 10.93
C ALA A 73 -15.26 -13.83 10.73
N THR A 74 -15.66 -14.68 9.80
CA THR A 74 -14.92 -15.89 9.43
C THR A 74 -13.54 -15.57 8.87
N LEU A 75 -13.41 -14.53 8.03
CA LEU A 75 -12.10 -14.09 7.51
C LEU A 75 -11.17 -13.60 8.63
N ARG A 76 -11.67 -12.79 9.57
CA ARG A 76 -10.88 -12.31 10.73
C ARG A 76 -10.42 -13.48 11.59
N ALA A 77 -11.29 -14.41 11.90
CA ALA A 77 -10.96 -15.60 12.70
C ALA A 77 -9.91 -16.50 12.00
N ALA A 78 -10.03 -16.68 10.68
CA ALA A 78 -9.09 -17.44 9.87
C ALA A 78 -7.69 -16.79 9.85
N LEU A 79 -7.61 -15.47 9.60
CA LEU A 79 -6.34 -14.74 9.64
C LEU A 79 -5.70 -14.79 11.02
N ARG A 80 -6.48 -14.58 12.09
CA ARG A 80 -5.99 -14.68 13.46
C ARG A 80 -5.41 -16.06 13.75
N SER A 81 -6.10 -17.13 13.34
CA SER A 81 -5.63 -18.50 13.51
C SER A 81 -4.29 -18.72 12.80
N MET A 82 -4.17 -18.27 11.53
CA MET A 82 -2.93 -18.40 10.76
C MET A 82 -1.76 -17.62 11.37
N ILE A 83 -2.00 -16.39 11.84
CA ILE A 83 -0.97 -15.53 12.44
C ILE A 83 -0.47 -16.14 13.76
N LEU A 84 -1.38 -16.65 14.60
CA LEU A 84 -1.01 -17.32 15.85
C LEU A 84 -0.31 -18.66 15.60
N GLU A 85 -0.73 -19.46 14.61
CA GLU A 85 -0.06 -20.68 14.17
C GLU A 85 1.38 -20.39 13.73
N ALA A 86 1.57 -19.33 12.95
CA ALA A 86 2.87 -18.93 12.43
C ALA A 86 3.87 -18.50 13.52
N SER A 87 3.38 -17.90 14.61
CA SER A 87 4.18 -17.51 15.78
C SER A 87 5.38 -16.61 15.47
N TRP A 88 5.27 -15.72 14.46
CA TRP A 88 6.37 -14.85 14.01
C TRP A 88 6.38 -13.46 14.68
N GLY A 89 5.44 -13.20 15.60
CA GLY A 89 5.14 -11.85 16.07
C GLY A 89 4.32 -11.09 15.04
N ASP A 90 4.69 -9.84 14.75
CA ASP A 90 4.00 -9.09 13.72
C ASP A 90 4.16 -9.73 12.35
N SER A 91 3.07 -9.81 11.64
CA SER A 91 2.96 -10.50 10.36
C SER A 91 2.44 -9.57 9.28
N ARG A 92 2.90 -9.74 8.05
CA ARG A 92 2.30 -9.13 6.87
C ARG A 92 1.45 -10.16 6.16
N PHE A 93 0.27 -9.78 5.73
CA PHE A 93 -0.62 -10.72 5.06
C PHE A 93 -1.33 -10.11 3.86
N ARG A 94 -1.75 -10.99 2.96
CA ARG A 94 -2.56 -10.67 1.79
C ARG A 94 -3.81 -11.54 1.79
N VAL A 95 -4.94 -10.92 1.47
CA VAL A 95 -6.20 -11.59 1.16
C VAL A 95 -6.47 -11.37 -0.31
N THR A 96 -6.54 -12.44 -1.08
CA THR A 96 -6.82 -12.41 -2.52
C THR A 96 -8.17 -13.05 -2.80
N VAL A 97 -8.97 -12.39 -3.62
CA VAL A 97 -10.26 -12.88 -4.13
C VAL A 97 -10.08 -13.21 -5.61
N PRO A 98 -10.01 -14.50 -6.00
CA PRO A 98 -9.98 -14.90 -7.39
C PRO A 98 -11.30 -14.57 -8.07
N LYS A 99 -11.27 -14.00 -9.27
CA LYS A 99 -12.50 -13.71 -10.03
C LYS A 99 -13.29 -14.96 -10.42
N ALA A 100 -12.57 -16.03 -10.78
CA ALA A 100 -13.18 -17.30 -11.17
C ALA A 100 -13.85 -18.06 -10.02
N MET A 101 -13.39 -17.84 -8.77
CA MET A 101 -13.87 -18.54 -7.56
C MET A 101 -13.86 -17.56 -6.38
N PRO A 102 -14.77 -16.57 -6.35
CA PRO A 102 -14.75 -15.50 -5.35
C PRO A 102 -15.12 -15.98 -3.93
N ASP A 103 -15.66 -17.17 -3.79
CA ASP A 103 -15.95 -17.88 -2.53
C ASP A 103 -14.74 -18.66 -1.97
N GLN A 104 -13.60 -18.66 -2.67
CA GLN A 104 -12.37 -19.34 -2.28
C GLN A 104 -11.22 -18.33 -2.12
N LEU A 105 -11.16 -17.67 -0.97
CA LEU A 105 -10.15 -16.67 -0.71
C LEU A 105 -8.75 -17.32 -0.53
N ILE A 106 -7.72 -16.70 -1.10
CA ILE A 106 -6.33 -17.07 -0.83
C ILE A 106 -5.82 -16.17 0.28
N LEU A 107 -5.41 -16.76 1.40
CA LEU A 107 -4.81 -16.07 2.53
C LEU A 107 -3.33 -16.41 2.58
N SER A 108 -2.48 -15.39 2.49
CA SER A 108 -1.02 -15.55 2.52
C SER A 108 -0.44 -14.70 3.65
N VAL A 109 0.38 -15.29 4.52
CA VAL A 109 0.97 -14.63 5.70
C VAL A 109 2.49 -14.83 5.67
N GLU A 110 3.26 -13.78 5.97
CA GLU A 110 4.72 -13.81 6.14
C GLU A 110 5.13 -13.00 7.38
N PRO A 111 6.33 -13.19 7.95
CA PRO A 111 6.85 -12.28 8.97
C PRO A 111 6.87 -10.84 8.47
N PHE A 112 6.46 -9.89 9.30
CA PHE A 112 6.54 -8.49 8.93
C PHE A 112 7.94 -7.93 9.17
N HIS A 113 8.53 -7.38 8.12
CA HIS A 113 9.78 -6.64 8.18
C HIS A 113 9.48 -5.19 7.80
N PRO A 114 9.52 -4.24 8.75
CA PRO A 114 9.35 -2.82 8.44
C PRO A 114 10.50 -2.33 7.55
N PRO A 115 10.30 -1.24 6.80
CA PRO A 115 11.41 -0.57 6.14
C PRO A 115 12.55 -0.28 7.11
N PRO A 116 13.81 -0.30 6.64
CA PRO A 116 14.95 -0.02 7.51
C PRO A 116 14.86 1.41 8.06
N PRO A 117 15.33 1.65 9.31
CA PRO A 117 15.26 2.97 9.95
C PRO A 117 15.84 4.10 9.08
N GLU A 118 16.85 3.80 8.28
CA GLU A 118 17.52 4.73 7.36
C GLU A 118 16.57 5.27 6.29
N ALA A 119 15.60 4.47 5.83
CA ALA A 119 14.59 4.92 4.87
C ALA A 119 13.71 6.04 5.43
N TYR A 120 13.53 6.08 6.74
CA TYR A 120 12.80 7.14 7.42
C TYR A 120 13.69 8.32 7.85
N ALA A 121 14.92 8.04 8.25
CA ALA A 121 15.85 9.06 8.75
C ALA A 121 16.47 9.86 7.59
N ASN A 122 16.86 9.18 6.51
CA ASN A 122 17.55 9.79 5.39
C ASN A 122 16.64 10.05 4.18
N GLY A 123 15.42 9.43 4.16
CA GLY A 123 14.54 9.43 3.01
C GLY A 123 14.98 8.47 1.90
N VAL A 124 14.16 8.36 0.88
CA VAL A 124 14.35 7.41 -0.23
C VAL A 124 14.43 8.13 -1.58
N ARG A 125 14.96 7.43 -2.58
CA ARG A 125 15.04 7.88 -3.96
C ARG A 125 13.97 7.22 -4.81
N CYS A 126 13.31 8.02 -5.65
CA CYS A 126 12.29 7.56 -6.60
C CYS A 126 12.66 7.93 -8.03
N ILE A 127 12.03 7.29 -8.99
CA ILE A 127 12.06 7.68 -10.41
C ILE A 127 10.66 7.86 -10.94
N THR A 128 10.48 8.70 -11.94
CA THR A 128 9.22 8.80 -12.66
C THR A 128 9.11 7.70 -13.71
N LEU A 129 7.90 7.16 -13.88
CA LEU A 129 7.54 6.18 -14.89
C LEU A 129 6.50 6.83 -15.82
N PRO A 130 6.90 7.33 -16.99
CA PRO A 130 5.98 7.96 -17.93
C PRO A 130 4.93 6.97 -18.47
N ASP A 131 3.73 7.47 -18.76
CA ASP A 131 2.63 6.70 -19.37
C ASP A 131 2.28 5.39 -18.65
N SER A 132 2.45 5.37 -17.33
CA SER A 132 2.30 4.20 -16.47
C SER A 132 1.04 4.25 -15.60
N ALA A 133 0.16 5.21 -15.85
CA ALA A 133 -1.10 5.34 -15.11
C ALA A 133 -1.95 4.05 -15.20
N ARG A 134 -2.54 3.66 -14.09
CA ARG A 134 -3.36 2.45 -14.00
C ARG A 134 -4.70 2.65 -14.67
N THR A 135 -5.16 1.68 -15.45
CA THR A 135 -6.44 1.75 -16.17
C THR A 135 -7.63 1.81 -15.22
N ASN A 136 -7.64 1.00 -14.16
CA ASN A 136 -8.66 0.99 -13.11
C ASN A 136 -8.01 1.27 -11.75
N ALA A 137 -7.45 2.48 -11.59
CA ALA A 137 -6.64 2.83 -10.43
C ALA A 137 -7.40 2.72 -9.09
N ALA A 138 -8.72 2.94 -9.11
CA ALA A 138 -9.56 2.84 -7.91
C ALA A 138 -9.73 1.40 -7.40
N ALA A 139 -9.47 0.37 -8.22
CA ALA A 139 -9.51 -1.03 -7.82
C ALA A 139 -8.11 -1.56 -7.50
N LYS A 140 -8.01 -2.39 -6.45
CA LYS A 140 -6.75 -3.06 -6.10
C LYS A 140 -6.74 -4.46 -6.70
N THR A 141 -6.27 -4.55 -7.97
CA THR A 141 -6.36 -5.75 -8.80
C THR A 141 -5.09 -6.61 -8.74
N THR A 142 -5.23 -7.91 -8.85
CA THR A 142 -4.10 -8.84 -8.98
C THR A 142 -3.34 -8.62 -10.28
N GLY A 143 -4.01 -8.26 -11.37
CA GLY A 143 -3.36 -7.88 -12.63
C GLY A 143 -2.33 -6.76 -12.44
N TRP A 144 -2.65 -5.72 -11.67
CA TRP A 144 -1.66 -4.69 -11.32
C TRP A 144 -0.50 -5.25 -10.48
N MET A 145 -0.79 -6.15 -9.56
CA MET A 145 0.24 -6.80 -8.74
C MET A 145 1.26 -7.55 -9.61
N HIS A 146 0.81 -8.23 -10.66
CA HIS A 146 1.69 -8.89 -11.63
C HIS A 146 2.43 -7.86 -12.52
N ASN A 147 1.71 -6.89 -13.09
CA ASN A 147 2.27 -5.93 -14.06
C ASN A 147 3.40 -5.07 -13.46
N ARG A 148 3.27 -4.64 -12.21
CA ARG A 148 4.30 -3.79 -11.57
C ARG A 148 5.65 -4.49 -11.42
N THR A 149 5.70 -5.82 -11.44
CA THR A 149 6.96 -6.59 -11.40
C THR A 149 7.72 -6.53 -12.73
N ALA A 150 7.06 -6.10 -13.81
CA ALA A 150 7.68 -5.93 -15.13
C ALA A 150 8.55 -4.67 -15.23
N TRP A 151 8.52 -3.78 -14.24
CA TRP A 151 9.38 -2.59 -14.19
C TRP A 151 10.52 -2.79 -13.18
N PRO A 152 11.65 -3.36 -13.58
CA PRO A 152 12.79 -3.46 -12.71
C PRO A 152 13.28 -2.05 -12.35
N LEU A 153 13.33 -1.74 -11.07
CA LEU A 153 13.87 -0.48 -10.59
C LEU A 153 15.40 -0.55 -10.60
N PRO A 154 16.10 0.52 -11.00
CA PRO A 154 17.55 0.61 -10.87
C PRO A 154 17.99 0.43 -9.42
N GLU A 155 19.24 0.01 -9.24
CA GLU A 155 19.83 -0.15 -7.91
C GLU A 155 19.73 1.16 -7.08
N GLY A 156 19.33 1.03 -5.84
CA GLY A 156 19.15 2.15 -4.93
C GLY A 156 17.90 3.00 -5.15
N ILE A 157 17.05 2.67 -6.12
CA ILE A 157 15.73 3.28 -6.29
C ILE A 157 14.69 2.50 -5.47
N TYR A 158 13.99 3.21 -4.63
CA TYR A 158 13.02 2.63 -3.70
C TYR A 158 11.67 2.35 -4.37
N GLU A 159 11.19 3.26 -5.21
CA GLU A 159 9.89 3.14 -5.87
C GLU A 159 9.81 3.96 -7.18
N GLY A 160 9.00 3.49 -8.13
CA GLY A 160 8.61 4.23 -9.33
C GLY A 160 7.33 5.04 -9.10
N LEU A 161 7.32 6.30 -9.51
CA LEU A 161 6.18 7.19 -9.49
C LEU A 161 5.45 7.15 -10.84
N LEU A 162 4.18 6.80 -10.82
CA LEU A 162 3.36 6.64 -12.01
C LEU A 162 2.89 8.00 -12.53
N LEU A 163 3.14 8.26 -13.81
CA LEU A 163 2.66 9.45 -14.48
C LEU A 163 1.56 9.10 -15.48
N ASN A 164 0.59 10.02 -15.63
CA ASN A 164 -0.33 9.95 -16.75
C ASN A 164 0.33 10.48 -18.05
N HIS A 165 -0.37 10.35 -19.17
CA HIS A 165 0.11 10.79 -20.49
C HIS A 165 0.37 12.31 -20.57
N GLU A 166 -0.26 13.12 -19.72
CA GLU A 166 -0.05 14.56 -19.64
C GLU A 166 1.19 14.92 -18.81
N GLY A 167 1.76 13.96 -18.04
CA GLY A 167 2.93 14.15 -17.20
C GLY A 167 2.62 14.56 -15.76
N TYR A 168 1.39 14.35 -15.27
CA TYR A 168 1.06 14.50 -13.86
C TYR A 168 1.46 13.28 -13.05
N VAL A 169 2.08 13.51 -11.90
CA VAL A 169 2.48 12.46 -10.95
C VAL A 169 1.23 12.02 -10.17
N LEU A 170 0.83 10.78 -10.34
CA LEU A 170 -0.38 10.25 -9.73
C LEU A 170 -0.10 9.59 -8.37
N GLU A 171 0.63 8.49 -8.38
CA GLU A 171 0.91 7.67 -7.20
C GLU A 171 2.24 6.92 -7.38
N GLY A 172 2.74 6.26 -6.34
CA GLY A 172 3.81 5.28 -6.49
C GLY A 172 3.26 3.93 -6.99
N SER A 173 4.12 3.07 -7.49
CA SER A 173 3.74 1.72 -7.97
C SER A 173 3.06 0.87 -6.89
N SER A 174 3.26 1.20 -5.60
CA SER A 174 2.67 0.52 -4.44
C SER A 174 2.30 1.47 -3.29
N SER A 175 2.21 2.76 -3.54
CA SER A 175 1.99 3.82 -2.54
C SER A 175 1.19 5.00 -3.13
N ASN A 176 0.65 5.88 -2.28
CA ASN A 176 0.22 7.20 -2.71
C ASN A 176 1.38 8.19 -2.57
N PHE A 177 1.44 9.17 -3.48
CA PHE A 177 2.49 10.19 -3.53
C PHE A 177 1.97 11.55 -3.06
N TYR A 178 2.84 12.31 -2.39
CA TYR A 178 2.56 13.65 -1.89
C TYR A 178 3.76 14.56 -2.10
N ALA A 179 3.49 15.84 -2.36
CA ALA A 179 4.50 16.88 -2.51
C ALA A 179 4.07 18.16 -1.80
N VAL A 180 4.99 18.83 -1.15
CA VAL A 180 4.80 20.19 -0.62
C VAL A 180 5.23 21.17 -1.70
N LEU A 181 4.27 21.91 -2.23
CA LEU A 181 4.47 22.89 -3.30
C LEU A 181 3.76 24.19 -2.92
N ASN A 182 4.49 25.31 -2.96
CA ASN A 182 3.97 26.65 -2.62
C ASN A 182 3.27 26.71 -1.23
N GLY A 183 3.78 25.96 -0.24
CA GLY A 183 3.23 25.94 1.10
C GLY A 183 1.96 25.11 1.26
N GLU A 184 1.58 24.31 0.27
CA GLU A 184 0.45 23.39 0.31
C GLU A 184 0.90 21.93 0.08
N LEU A 185 0.26 20.98 0.75
CA LEU A 185 0.42 19.56 0.50
C LEU A 185 -0.45 19.13 -0.68
N ARG A 186 0.15 18.64 -1.73
CA ARG A 186 -0.51 18.22 -2.97
C ARG A 186 -0.45 16.70 -3.13
N THR A 187 -1.55 16.11 -3.59
CA THR A 187 -1.63 14.68 -3.96
C THR A 187 -2.71 14.49 -5.01
N ALA A 188 -2.59 13.50 -5.86
CA ALA A 188 -3.62 13.24 -6.86
C ALA A 188 -4.96 12.85 -6.20
N GLY A 189 -6.05 13.48 -6.64
CA GLY A 189 -7.42 13.19 -6.18
C GLY A 189 -8.10 12.08 -6.97
N GLU A 190 -7.68 11.90 -8.23
CA GLU A 190 -8.25 10.94 -9.17
C GLU A 190 -7.15 10.15 -9.87
N GLY A 191 -7.50 9.03 -10.49
CA GLY A 191 -6.54 8.18 -11.19
C GLY A 191 -5.59 7.41 -10.26
N VAL A 192 -5.93 7.29 -8.98
CA VAL A 192 -5.11 6.64 -7.95
C VAL A 192 -5.92 5.66 -7.12
N LEU A 193 -5.23 4.75 -6.45
CA LEU A 193 -5.86 3.89 -5.44
C LEU A 193 -6.25 4.74 -4.22
N PRO A 194 -7.52 4.64 -3.73
CA PRO A 194 -7.88 5.22 -2.44
C PRO A 194 -7.18 4.46 -1.30
N GLY A 195 -5.98 4.95 -0.92
CA GLY A 195 -5.11 4.30 0.04
C GLY A 195 -5.65 4.38 1.47
N ILE A 196 -5.46 3.30 2.26
CA ILE A 196 -5.86 3.32 3.68
C ILE A 196 -4.96 4.26 4.49
N ALA A 197 -3.64 4.24 4.24
CA ALA A 197 -2.74 5.22 4.84
C ALA A 197 -3.04 6.65 4.37
N GLN A 198 -3.52 6.83 3.13
CA GLN A 198 -3.94 8.13 2.60
C GLN A 198 -5.10 8.74 3.40
N GLN A 199 -6.07 7.91 3.84
CA GLN A 199 -7.16 8.39 4.68
C GLN A 199 -6.63 9.04 5.97
N ILE A 200 -5.62 8.43 6.61
CA ILE A 200 -5.01 8.97 7.83
C ILE A 200 -4.28 10.30 7.55
N VAL A 201 -3.57 10.39 6.41
CA VAL A 201 -2.97 11.68 6.01
C VAL A 201 -4.05 12.75 5.83
N PHE A 202 -5.18 12.42 5.21
CA PHE A 202 -6.28 13.38 5.03
C PHE A 202 -6.91 13.83 6.37
N GLU A 203 -6.93 12.95 7.36
CA GLU A 203 -7.42 13.27 8.72
C GLU A 203 -6.41 14.13 9.50
N THR A 204 -5.11 13.89 9.33
CA THR A 204 -4.06 14.48 10.18
C THR A 204 -3.36 15.68 9.56
N ALA A 205 -3.26 15.76 8.23
CA ALA A 205 -2.55 16.84 7.54
C ALA A 205 -3.11 18.24 7.81
N PRO A 206 -4.45 18.49 7.90
CA PRO A 206 -4.99 19.83 8.15
C PRO A 206 -4.49 20.50 9.43
N ALA A 207 -3.98 19.74 10.39
CA ALA A 207 -3.37 20.30 11.61
C ALA A 207 -1.89 20.72 11.42
N VAL A 208 -1.30 20.47 10.25
CA VAL A 208 0.10 20.79 9.94
C VAL A 208 0.18 21.72 8.73
N ILE A 209 -0.57 21.41 7.66
CA ILE A 209 -0.49 22.09 6.37
C ILE A 209 -1.83 21.96 5.63
N SER A 210 -2.20 22.94 4.82
CA SER A 210 -3.34 22.84 3.91
C SER A 210 -3.10 21.74 2.87
N LEU A 211 -4.15 20.97 2.57
CA LEU A 211 -4.08 19.83 1.65
C LEU A 211 -4.99 20.07 0.44
N ARG A 212 -4.43 19.84 -0.74
CA ARG A 212 -5.16 19.86 -2.01
C ARG A 212 -5.06 18.52 -2.72
N ARG A 213 -6.18 18.06 -3.29
CA ARG A 213 -6.27 16.79 -4.02
C ARG A 213 -6.16 17.04 -5.52
N ASP A 214 -5.09 17.68 -5.93
CA ASP A 214 -4.70 17.90 -7.32
C ASP A 214 -3.24 17.48 -7.52
N ALA A 215 -3.01 16.67 -8.53
CA ALA A 215 -1.70 16.15 -8.87
C ALA A 215 -0.73 17.27 -9.24
N ILE A 216 0.54 17.12 -8.93
CA ILE A 216 1.58 18.00 -9.46
C ILE A 216 2.04 17.48 -10.83
N HIS A 217 2.38 18.41 -11.74
CA HIS A 217 2.99 18.05 -13.01
C HIS A 217 4.51 17.84 -12.82
N LYS A 218 5.12 16.91 -13.55
CA LYS A 218 6.57 16.62 -13.45
C LYS A 218 7.47 17.85 -13.63
N ARG A 219 7.00 18.87 -14.39
CA ARG A 219 7.72 20.15 -14.55
C ARG A 219 7.78 20.98 -13.27
N GLU A 220 6.92 20.71 -12.30
CA GLU A 220 6.87 21.40 -11.01
C GLU A 220 7.79 20.74 -9.95
N LEU A 221 8.31 19.52 -10.22
CA LEU A 221 9.20 18.80 -9.30
C LEU A 221 10.39 19.64 -8.81
N PRO A 222 11.06 20.48 -9.62
CA PRO A 222 12.13 21.35 -9.13
C PRO A 222 11.71 22.40 -8.11
N GLN A 223 10.40 22.69 -7.99
CA GLN A 223 9.85 23.68 -7.04
C GLN A 223 9.29 23.01 -5.77
N VAL A 224 9.27 21.66 -5.73
CA VAL A 224 8.79 20.91 -4.58
C VAL A 224 9.80 21.05 -3.43
N SER A 225 9.33 21.51 -2.27
CA SER A 225 10.18 21.66 -1.08
C SER A 225 10.34 20.38 -0.28
N GLU A 226 9.31 19.52 -0.24
CA GLU A 226 9.31 18.22 0.44
C GLU A 226 8.43 17.24 -0.33
N ALA A 227 8.75 15.94 -0.27
CA ALA A 227 7.90 14.90 -0.81
C ALA A 227 7.92 13.66 0.08
N PHE A 228 6.85 12.87 0.00
CA PHE A 228 6.77 11.56 0.67
C PHE A 228 5.80 10.63 -0.04
N ILE A 229 5.91 9.35 0.27
CA ILE A 229 4.98 8.30 -0.17
C ILE A 229 4.35 7.62 1.05
N THR A 230 3.14 7.03 0.85
CA THR A 230 2.46 6.31 1.94
C THR A 230 1.92 4.96 1.51
N SER A 231 1.99 3.99 2.41
CA SER A 231 1.25 2.73 2.31
C SER A 231 0.93 2.17 3.69
N SER A 232 -0.02 1.22 3.78
CA SER A 232 -0.46 0.65 5.07
C SER A 232 0.66 0.01 5.87
N SER A 233 1.64 -0.63 5.21
CA SER A 233 2.76 -1.32 5.88
C SER A 233 4.00 -0.46 6.10
N ARG A 234 4.07 0.76 5.52
CA ARG A 234 5.25 1.63 5.60
C ARG A 234 4.97 2.96 6.29
N GLY A 235 3.68 3.30 6.46
CA GLY A 235 3.31 4.64 6.92
C GLY A 235 3.78 5.72 5.94
N ILE A 236 4.34 6.82 6.46
CA ILE A 236 4.91 7.93 5.68
C ILE A 236 6.41 7.69 5.51
N VAL A 237 6.89 7.59 4.28
CA VAL A 237 8.31 7.47 3.91
C VAL A 237 8.73 8.72 3.15
N PRO A 238 9.69 9.52 3.65
CA PRO A 238 10.17 10.71 2.97
C PRO A 238 10.82 10.38 1.62
N VAL A 239 10.57 11.19 0.59
CA VAL A 239 11.24 11.13 -0.72
C VAL A 239 12.15 12.34 -0.83
N VAL A 240 13.45 12.11 -1.01
CA VAL A 240 14.47 13.16 -0.99
C VAL A 240 15.12 13.38 -2.37
N GLU A 241 14.86 12.48 -3.32
CA GLU A 241 15.37 12.56 -4.68
C GLU A 241 14.36 11.95 -5.66
N ILE A 242 14.13 12.60 -6.79
CA ILE A 242 13.33 12.07 -7.91
C ILE A 242 14.12 12.29 -9.21
N ASP A 243 14.31 11.22 -10.00
CA ASP A 243 15.04 11.23 -11.28
C ASP A 243 16.47 11.79 -11.15
N GLY A 244 17.16 11.54 -10.03
CA GLY A 244 18.50 12.04 -9.76
C GLY A 244 18.56 13.49 -9.30
N ALA A 245 17.41 14.19 -9.22
CA ALA A 245 17.33 15.56 -8.70
C ALA A 245 16.85 15.57 -7.24
N SER A 246 17.56 16.31 -6.39
CA SER A 246 17.17 16.47 -5.00
C SER A 246 15.83 17.20 -4.87
N ILE A 247 14.99 16.72 -3.96
CA ILE A 247 13.76 17.40 -3.53
C ILE A 247 14.12 18.31 -2.36
N GLY A 248 13.81 19.60 -2.48
CA GLY A 248 14.14 20.60 -1.47
C GLY A 248 15.64 20.60 -1.18
N THR A 249 16.01 20.32 0.06
CA THR A 249 17.42 20.29 0.52
C THR A 249 18.07 18.89 0.41
N GLY A 250 17.37 17.89 -0.13
CA GLY A 250 17.85 16.51 -0.25
C GLY A 250 17.83 15.72 1.06
N VAL A 251 17.09 16.21 2.06
CA VAL A 251 16.85 15.52 3.34
C VAL A 251 15.37 15.63 3.72
N PRO A 252 14.85 14.76 4.61
CA PRO A 252 13.47 14.84 5.07
C PRO A 252 13.14 16.20 5.69
N GLY A 253 12.12 16.88 5.18
CA GLY A 253 11.74 18.21 5.64
C GLY A 253 10.82 18.18 6.87
N SER A 254 10.68 19.34 7.51
CA SER A 254 9.95 19.51 8.77
C SER A 254 8.46 19.17 8.69
N ILE A 255 7.81 19.45 7.56
CA ILE A 255 6.39 19.15 7.34
C ILE A 255 6.21 17.63 7.26
N THR A 256 7.04 16.94 6.49
CA THR A 256 7.02 15.47 6.38
C THR A 256 7.25 14.80 7.74
N LEU A 257 8.19 15.31 8.53
CA LEU A 257 8.48 14.79 9.87
C LEU A 257 7.30 15.03 10.83
N ALA A 258 6.69 16.21 10.81
CA ALA A 258 5.50 16.51 11.62
C ALA A 258 4.30 15.63 11.24
N LEU A 259 4.10 15.38 9.94
CA LEU A 259 3.05 14.46 9.47
C LEU A 259 3.31 13.01 9.90
N ARG A 260 4.57 12.57 9.89
CA ARG A 260 4.95 11.23 10.40
C ARG A 260 4.65 11.08 11.89
N GLU A 261 4.98 12.08 12.69
CA GLU A 261 4.68 12.07 14.12
C GLU A 261 3.16 11.98 14.37
N ARG A 262 2.37 12.78 13.67
CA ARG A 262 0.90 12.73 13.78
C ARG A 262 0.31 11.41 13.30
N TYR A 263 0.84 10.84 12.22
CA TYR A 263 0.45 9.53 11.73
C TYR A 263 0.74 8.45 12.78
N ALA A 264 1.91 8.47 13.41
CA ALA A 264 2.28 7.54 14.47
C ALA A 264 1.39 7.70 15.71
N GLY A 265 1.08 8.93 16.13
CA GLY A 265 0.14 9.21 17.21
C GLY A 265 -1.27 8.71 16.92
N TRP A 266 -1.74 8.90 15.66
CA TRP A 266 -3.03 8.36 15.21
C TRP A 266 -3.03 6.83 15.28
N LEU A 267 -1.99 6.19 14.76
CA LEU A 267 -1.83 4.73 14.77
C LEU A 267 -1.91 4.16 16.18
N ALA A 268 -1.22 4.78 17.14
CA ALA A 268 -1.15 4.30 18.53
C ALA A 268 -2.53 4.20 19.23
N THR A 269 -3.54 4.92 18.73
CA THR A 269 -4.87 5.02 19.36
C THR A 269 -6.01 4.42 18.53
N HIS A 270 -5.75 3.94 17.32
CA HIS A 270 -6.81 3.53 16.37
C HIS A 270 -6.59 2.14 15.76
N LEU A 271 -5.85 1.27 16.42
CA LEU A 271 -5.72 -0.11 15.97
C LEU A 271 -7.00 -0.92 16.30
N GLU A 272 -7.40 -1.76 15.35
CA GLU A 272 -8.53 -2.70 15.50
C GLU A 272 -8.00 -4.08 15.89
N GLU A 273 -8.73 -4.83 16.73
CA GLU A 273 -8.45 -6.25 16.92
C GLU A 273 -8.85 -7.08 15.69
N LEU A 274 -8.07 -8.13 15.44
CA LEU A 274 -8.29 -9.09 14.34
C LEU A 274 -9.31 -10.15 14.73
#